data_11f69cacb49029b8f51e3ca3407ef465
#
_entry.id   11f69cacb49029b8f51e3ca3407ef465
#
_cell.length_a   1.000
_cell.length_b   1.000
_cell.length_c   1.000
_cell.angle_alpha   90.00
_cell.angle_beta   90.00
_cell.angle_gamma   90.00
#
_symmetry.space_group_name_H-M   'P 1'
#
loop_
_entity.id
_entity.type
_entity.pdbx_description
1 polymer ?
#
loop_
_entity_poly.entity_id
_entity_poly.type
_entity_poly.pdbx_seq_one_letter_code
_entity_poly.pdbx_strand_id
1 'polypeptide(L)'
;MSLKYALYPGCAAKGATPELYQSTMAIIGRLGIEVVELQAASCCGAGVISEADPEVALALNARTFAQAEQAGLDVMTICGTCQGVMGAANKRLKDPETRERINRMLAPEGIVYGGAVQVKHLLWIVVREVGLHRVREQIRVPLSDFRIAPFYGCYILRPSWDLGFDDPENPTSLEKIIRAVGGESVAYAGRTKCCGFPIILEKEAIAVAMAGQNMKEAKEEGADFMVTPCPLCHMSLDIYQDRAGQAVRTPLNLPILHLPQLLGLAMGIPAKELGLSRHLVSVDSIVRTVEKRRDSELRTKNL
;
A
#
# COMPACT_ATOMS: atom_id res chain seq x y z
N MET A 1 21.52 -6.00 10.65
CA MET A 1 21.66 -6.31 9.22
C MET A 1 20.72 -5.41 8.46
N SER A 2 21.15 -4.86 7.34
CA SER A 2 20.28 -4.07 6.45
C SER A 2 19.36 -5.05 5.69
N LEU A 3 18.05 -4.69 5.61
CA LEU A 3 17.08 -5.43 4.82
C LEU A 3 17.18 -4.94 3.38
N LYS A 4 17.37 -5.83 2.41
CA LYS A 4 17.55 -5.44 1.00
C LYS A 4 16.55 -6.15 0.09
N TYR A 5 15.91 -5.38 -0.81
CA TYR A 5 14.85 -5.87 -1.68
C TYR A 5 14.98 -5.34 -3.11
N ALA A 6 14.41 -6.08 -4.06
CA ALA A 6 14.10 -5.58 -5.39
C ALA A 6 12.76 -4.82 -5.32
N LEU A 7 12.79 -3.51 -5.49
CA LEU A 7 11.58 -2.69 -5.44
C LEU A 7 10.78 -2.81 -6.73
N TYR A 8 9.55 -3.30 -6.59
CA TYR A 8 8.52 -3.23 -7.60
C TYR A 8 7.51 -2.14 -7.24
N PRO A 9 7.62 -0.93 -7.80
CA PRO A 9 6.72 0.18 -7.44
C PRO A 9 5.30 -0.01 -7.97
N GLY A 10 5.15 -0.72 -9.10
CA GLY A 10 3.89 -0.85 -9.81
C GLY A 10 3.54 0.37 -10.67
N CYS A 11 2.60 0.18 -11.59
CA CYS A 11 2.21 1.22 -12.56
C CYS A 11 1.52 2.43 -11.90
N ALA A 12 0.68 2.22 -10.90
CA ALA A 12 -0.05 3.30 -10.25
C ALA A 12 0.89 4.26 -9.49
N ALA A 13 1.85 3.76 -8.74
CA ALA A 13 2.79 4.59 -7.98
C ALA A 13 3.79 5.37 -8.89
N LYS A 14 4.00 4.94 -10.12
CA LYS A 14 4.82 5.68 -11.10
C LYS A 14 3.99 6.67 -11.92
N GLY A 15 2.73 6.34 -12.25
CA GLY A 15 1.90 7.13 -13.16
C GLY A 15 0.86 7.99 -12.46
N ALA A 16 0.01 7.40 -11.62
CA ALA A 16 -1.18 8.06 -11.10
C ALA A 16 -1.02 8.60 -9.66
N THR A 17 -0.20 7.96 -8.84
CA THR A 17 0.00 8.33 -7.42
C THR A 17 1.49 8.42 -7.07
N PRO A 18 2.26 9.33 -7.73
CA PRO A 18 3.71 9.42 -7.52
C PRO A 18 4.10 9.78 -6.08
N GLU A 19 3.20 10.37 -5.29
CA GLU A 19 3.36 10.63 -3.87
C GLU A 19 3.54 9.34 -3.04
N LEU A 20 2.96 8.20 -3.48
CA LEU A 20 3.21 6.90 -2.85
C LEU A 20 4.67 6.48 -3.02
N TYR A 21 5.21 6.58 -4.24
CA TYR A 21 6.62 6.27 -4.48
C TYR A 21 7.53 7.23 -3.73
N GLN A 22 7.26 8.54 -3.83
CA GLN A 22 8.03 9.59 -3.17
C GLN A 22 8.09 9.39 -1.65
N SER A 23 6.95 9.17 -1.00
CA SER A 23 6.87 8.94 0.44
C SER A 23 7.51 7.61 0.86
N THR A 24 7.41 6.57 0.03
CA THR A 24 8.12 5.31 0.27
C THR A 24 9.62 5.55 0.32
N MET A 25 10.19 6.21 -0.69
CA MET A 25 11.63 6.49 -0.73
C MET A 25 12.09 7.37 0.43
N ALA A 26 11.25 8.27 0.92
CA ALA A 26 11.55 9.12 2.07
C ALA A 26 11.68 8.35 3.40
N ILE A 27 10.98 7.22 3.58
CA ILE A 27 10.96 6.49 4.86
C ILE A 27 11.87 5.26 4.90
N ILE A 28 12.11 4.58 3.77
CA ILE A 28 12.75 3.24 3.79
C ILE A 28 14.14 3.25 4.40
N GLY A 29 14.95 4.28 4.11
CA GLY A 29 16.30 4.40 4.68
C GLY A 29 16.28 4.52 6.21
N ARG A 30 15.31 5.26 6.79
CA ARG A 30 15.13 5.39 8.24
C ARG A 30 14.71 4.07 8.90
N LEU A 31 14.01 3.22 8.14
CA LEU A 31 13.62 1.89 8.58
C LEU A 31 14.74 0.83 8.38
N GLY A 32 15.86 1.23 7.76
CA GLY A 32 16.98 0.34 7.44
C GLY A 32 16.66 -0.63 6.31
N ILE A 33 15.83 -0.20 5.39
CA ILE A 33 15.50 -0.92 4.16
C ILE A 33 16.29 -0.29 3.02
N GLU A 34 17.03 -1.12 2.29
CA GLU A 34 17.70 -0.77 1.03
C GLU A 34 16.91 -1.38 -0.13
N VAL A 35 16.84 -0.68 -1.24
CA VAL A 35 16.15 -1.18 -2.42
C VAL A 35 16.96 -1.01 -3.69
N VAL A 36 16.80 -2.00 -4.59
CA VAL A 36 17.20 -1.92 -5.99
C VAL A 36 15.92 -1.90 -6.82
N GLU A 37 15.64 -0.80 -7.51
CA GLU A 37 14.41 -0.68 -8.30
C GLU A 37 14.49 -1.54 -9.56
N LEU A 38 13.43 -2.30 -9.83
CA LEU A 38 13.26 -3.11 -11.04
C LEU A 38 12.81 -2.21 -12.21
N GLN A 39 13.77 -1.64 -12.95
CA GLN A 39 13.53 -0.65 -14.02
C GLN A 39 12.76 -1.23 -15.21
N ALA A 40 12.95 -2.51 -15.53
CA ALA A 40 12.33 -3.19 -16.66
C ALA A 40 11.10 -4.03 -16.26
N ALA A 41 10.59 -3.86 -15.04
CA ALA A 41 9.43 -4.59 -14.58
C ALA A 41 8.16 -4.19 -15.34
N SER A 42 7.38 -5.18 -15.73
CA SER A 42 6.09 -5.00 -16.39
C SER A 42 4.97 -4.73 -15.37
N CYS A 43 3.77 -4.37 -15.83
CA CYS A 43 2.59 -4.38 -14.99
C CYS A 43 2.34 -5.79 -14.42
N CYS A 44 1.84 -5.89 -13.18
CA CYS A 44 1.46 -7.18 -12.58
C CYS A 44 0.28 -7.87 -13.29
N GLY A 45 -0.42 -7.14 -14.17
CA GLY A 45 -1.53 -7.65 -14.96
C GLY A 45 -2.89 -7.64 -14.25
N ALA A 46 -2.98 -7.05 -13.04
CA ALA A 46 -4.24 -6.96 -12.31
C ALA A 46 -5.35 -6.31 -13.15
N GLY A 47 -6.54 -6.89 -13.12
CA GLY A 47 -7.69 -6.48 -13.92
C GLY A 47 -7.59 -7.02 -15.34
N VAL A 48 -7.53 -6.16 -16.35
CA VAL A 48 -7.73 -6.50 -17.76
C VAL A 48 -6.84 -7.65 -18.26
N ILE A 49 -5.54 -7.64 -17.98
CA ILE A 49 -4.63 -8.68 -18.51
C ILE A 49 -4.91 -10.03 -17.86
N SER A 50 -5.06 -10.07 -16.53
CA SER A 50 -5.30 -11.34 -15.82
C SER A 50 -6.66 -11.97 -16.13
N GLU A 51 -7.63 -11.16 -16.56
CA GLU A 51 -8.96 -11.62 -16.97
C GLU A 51 -8.98 -12.06 -18.44
N ALA A 52 -8.28 -11.32 -19.31
CA ALA A 52 -8.23 -11.62 -20.74
C ALA A 52 -7.30 -12.80 -21.06
N ASP A 53 -6.13 -12.85 -20.43
CA ASP A 53 -5.14 -13.92 -20.63
C ASP A 53 -4.32 -14.16 -19.34
N PRO A 54 -4.77 -15.11 -18.48
CA PRO A 54 -4.08 -15.45 -17.23
C PRO A 54 -2.65 -15.99 -17.41
N GLU A 55 -2.32 -16.58 -18.55
CA GLU A 55 -0.98 -17.11 -18.85
C GLU A 55 0.00 -15.96 -19.19
N VAL A 56 -0.45 -14.98 -19.98
CA VAL A 56 0.32 -13.76 -20.22
C VAL A 56 0.55 -13.00 -18.92
N ALA A 57 -0.48 -12.85 -18.07
CA ALA A 57 -0.31 -12.22 -16.75
C ALA A 57 0.73 -12.96 -15.91
N LEU A 58 0.71 -14.30 -15.93
CA LEU A 58 1.67 -15.13 -15.20
C LEU A 58 3.09 -14.99 -15.75
N ALA A 59 3.25 -14.92 -17.06
CA ALA A 59 4.54 -14.70 -17.73
C ALA A 59 5.13 -13.33 -17.41
N LEU A 60 4.33 -12.26 -17.40
CA LEU A 60 4.76 -10.92 -16.99
C LEU A 60 5.27 -10.88 -15.55
N ASN A 61 4.62 -11.60 -14.63
CA ASN A 61 5.08 -11.72 -13.25
C ASN A 61 6.36 -12.55 -13.15
N ALA A 62 6.45 -13.68 -13.84
CA ALA A 62 7.66 -14.51 -13.88
C ALA A 62 8.86 -13.73 -14.44
N ARG A 63 8.66 -12.92 -15.47
CA ARG A 63 9.67 -12.00 -16.02
C ARG A 63 10.18 -11.01 -14.97
N THR A 64 9.27 -10.42 -14.19
CA THR A 64 9.63 -9.52 -13.10
C THR A 64 10.38 -10.25 -11.97
N PHE A 65 9.94 -11.46 -11.63
CA PHE A 65 10.63 -12.27 -10.60
C PHE A 65 12.01 -12.70 -11.04
N ALA A 66 12.20 -13.04 -12.31
CA ALA A 66 13.52 -13.38 -12.84
C ALA A 66 14.52 -12.23 -12.70
N GLN A 67 14.09 -10.98 -12.89
CA GLN A 67 14.95 -9.81 -12.65
C GLN A 67 15.37 -9.68 -11.17
N ALA A 68 14.44 -9.90 -10.24
CA ALA A 68 14.74 -9.89 -8.82
C ALA A 68 15.67 -11.06 -8.43
N GLU A 69 15.44 -12.24 -8.99
CA GLU A 69 16.26 -13.43 -8.79
C GLU A 69 17.70 -13.24 -9.28
N GLN A 70 17.89 -12.61 -10.45
CA GLN A 70 19.21 -12.24 -10.96
C GLN A 70 19.95 -11.28 -10.03
N ALA A 71 19.23 -10.41 -9.33
CA ALA A 71 19.80 -9.53 -8.32
C ALA A 71 20.02 -10.23 -6.96
N GLY A 72 19.58 -11.49 -6.79
CA GLY A 72 19.63 -12.23 -5.53
C GLY A 72 18.73 -11.66 -4.45
N LEU A 73 17.58 -11.04 -4.82
CA LEU A 73 16.72 -10.28 -3.91
C LEU A 73 15.27 -10.77 -3.96
N ASP A 74 14.59 -10.68 -2.83
CA ASP A 74 13.13 -10.79 -2.78
C ASP A 74 12.46 -9.50 -3.30
N VAL A 75 11.25 -9.60 -3.84
CA VAL A 75 10.49 -8.47 -4.34
C VAL A 75 9.78 -7.76 -3.19
N MET A 76 9.95 -6.44 -3.10
CA MET A 76 9.13 -5.55 -2.28
C MET A 76 8.09 -4.82 -3.14
N THR A 77 6.81 -4.97 -2.80
CA THR A 77 5.71 -4.19 -3.40
C THR A 77 5.23 -3.10 -2.46
N ILE A 78 4.65 -2.03 -3.03
CA ILE A 78 4.01 -0.92 -2.29
C ILE A 78 2.53 -0.74 -2.64
N CYS A 79 1.97 -1.72 -3.34
CA CYS A 79 0.59 -1.75 -3.80
C CYS A 79 -0.09 -3.05 -3.37
N GLY A 80 -1.17 -2.95 -2.59
CA GLY A 80 -1.93 -4.11 -2.12
C GLY A 80 -2.48 -4.98 -3.26
N THR A 81 -2.91 -4.36 -4.36
CA THR A 81 -3.37 -5.11 -5.55
C THR A 81 -2.23 -5.87 -6.20
N CYS A 82 -1.07 -5.23 -6.39
CA CYS A 82 0.10 -5.92 -6.93
C CYS A 82 0.54 -7.06 -6.01
N GLN A 83 0.50 -6.86 -4.68
CA GLN A 83 0.81 -7.91 -3.73
C GLN A 83 -0.08 -9.14 -3.90
N GLY A 84 -1.40 -8.94 -4.04
CA GLY A 84 -2.34 -10.04 -4.24
C GLY A 84 -2.07 -10.82 -5.54
N VAL A 85 -1.94 -10.12 -6.66
CA VAL A 85 -1.71 -10.73 -7.98
C VAL A 85 -0.34 -11.41 -8.04
N MET A 86 0.72 -10.71 -7.63
CA MET A 86 2.08 -11.25 -7.66
C MET A 86 2.26 -12.38 -6.64
N GLY A 87 1.61 -12.32 -5.48
CA GLY A 87 1.62 -13.41 -4.49
C GLY A 87 1.00 -14.68 -5.05
N ALA A 88 -0.18 -14.58 -5.68
CA ALA A 88 -0.83 -15.71 -6.34
C ALA A 88 0.01 -16.26 -7.52
N ALA A 89 0.58 -15.37 -8.34
CA ALA A 89 1.48 -15.76 -9.43
C ALA A 89 2.73 -16.49 -8.88
N ASN A 90 3.34 -15.96 -7.82
CA ASN A 90 4.51 -16.58 -7.19
C ASN A 90 4.20 -17.99 -6.66
N LYS A 91 3.04 -18.18 -6.05
CA LYS A 91 2.59 -19.51 -5.59
C LYS A 91 2.39 -20.49 -6.74
N ARG A 92 1.72 -20.06 -7.83
CA ARG A 92 1.53 -20.90 -9.03
C ARG A 92 2.86 -21.30 -9.67
N LEU A 93 3.83 -20.39 -9.70
CA LEU A 93 5.17 -20.63 -10.28
C LEU A 93 6.08 -21.50 -9.40
N LYS A 94 5.66 -21.87 -8.18
CA LYS A 94 6.37 -22.90 -7.38
C LYS A 94 6.17 -24.29 -7.96
N ASP A 95 5.06 -24.52 -8.68
CA ASP A 95 4.86 -25.75 -9.44
C ASP A 95 5.84 -25.83 -10.62
N PRO A 96 6.69 -26.88 -10.67
CA PRO A 96 7.73 -27.00 -11.71
C PRO A 96 7.17 -27.03 -13.13
N GLU A 97 6.05 -27.73 -13.38
CA GLU A 97 5.46 -27.84 -14.71
C GLU A 97 4.93 -26.50 -15.21
N THR A 98 4.22 -25.78 -14.35
CA THR A 98 3.75 -24.42 -14.64
C THR A 98 4.92 -23.49 -14.92
N ARG A 99 5.97 -23.51 -14.06
CA ARG A 99 7.14 -22.68 -14.24
C ARG A 99 7.88 -22.96 -15.53
N GLU A 100 8.05 -24.24 -15.90
CA GLU A 100 8.69 -24.62 -17.14
C GLU A 100 7.88 -24.16 -18.36
N ARG A 101 6.55 -24.30 -18.31
CA ARG A 101 5.66 -23.80 -19.38
C ARG A 101 5.80 -22.28 -19.55
N ILE A 102 5.81 -21.52 -18.48
CA ILE A 102 6.01 -20.08 -18.51
C ILE A 102 7.42 -19.70 -18.99
N ASN A 103 8.46 -20.42 -18.55
CA ASN A 103 9.81 -20.19 -19.03
C ASN A 103 9.96 -20.40 -20.54
N ARG A 104 9.21 -21.34 -21.14
CA ARG A 104 9.14 -21.48 -22.61
C ARG A 104 8.56 -20.22 -23.28
N MET A 105 7.59 -19.55 -22.66
CA MET A 105 7.05 -18.27 -23.17
C MET A 105 8.07 -17.15 -23.08
N LEU A 106 8.95 -17.16 -22.08
CA LEU A 106 9.99 -16.16 -21.87
C LEU A 106 11.30 -16.44 -22.63
N ALA A 107 11.44 -17.64 -23.19
CA ALA A 107 12.65 -18.06 -23.90
C ALA A 107 13.09 -17.13 -25.04
N PRO A 108 12.19 -16.50 -25.84
CA PRO A 108 12.58 -15.53 -26.86
C PRO A 108 13.28 -14.28 -26.31
N GLU A 109 13.06 -13.93 -25.03
CA GLU A 109 13.74 -12.83 -24.34
C GLU A 109 15.04 -13.30 -23.63
N GLY A 110 15.36 -14.58 -23.69
CA GLY A 110 16.51 -15.17 -22.96
C GLY A 110 16.32 -15.18 -21.43
N ILE A 111 15.07 -15.09 -20.95
CA ILE A 111 14.73 -15.00 -19.53
C ILE A 111 14.30 -16.37 -19.01
N VAL A 112 14.85 -16.74 -17.86
CA VAL A 112 14.45 -17.94 -17.12
C VAL A 112 14.24 -17.56 -15.65
N TYR A 113 13.11 -17.97 -15.07
CA TYR A 113 12.81 -17.83 -13.65
C TYR A 113 13.00 -19.17 -12.93
N GLY A 114 13.82 -19.20 -11.90
CA GLY A 114 14.17 -20.40 -11.13
C GLY A 114 13.18 -20.76 -10.00
N GLY A 115 12.36 -19.79 -9.55
CA GLY A 115 11.35 -20.03 -8.53
C GLY A 115 11.76 -19.68 -7.10
N ALA A 116 12.89 -18.99 -6.88
CA ALA A 116 13.45 -18.74 -5.55
C ALA A 116 12.90 -17.48 -4.86
N VAL A 117 12.33 -16.53 -5.62
CA VAL A 117 11.92 -15.21 -5.12
C VAL A 117 10.67 -15.31 -4.23
N GLN A 118 10.61 -14.50 -3.19
CA GLN A 118 9.40 -14.19 -2.43
C GLN A 118 8.89 -12.79 -2.79
N VAL A 119 7.58 -12.57 -2.63
CA VAL A 119 6.94 -11.26 -2.85
C VAL A 119 6.36 -10.78 -1.53
N LYS A 120 6.79 -9.61 -1.08
CA LYS A 120 6.41 -9.04 0.21
C LYS A 120 5.95 -7.60 0.04
N HIS A 121 4.85 -7.25 0.67
CA HIS A 121 4.39 -5.87 0.72
C HIS A 121 5.16 -5.06 1.77
N LEU A 122 5.36 -3.77 1.55
CA LEU A 122 5.98 -2.86 2.53
C LEU A 122 5.34 -2.96 3.92
N LEU A 123 4.01 -3.07 4.01
CA LEU A 123 3.28 -3.28 5.26
C LEU A 123 3.78 -4.53 6.00
N TRP A 124 4.00 -5.62 5.28
CA TRP A 124 4.45 -6.89 5.86
C TRP A 124 5.88 -6.80 6.35
N ILE A 125 6.75 -6.18 5.53
CA ILE A 125 8.16 -5.94 5.88
C ILE A 125 8.24 -5.07 7.14
N VAL A 126 7.49 -3.98 7.22
CA VAL A 126 7.49 -3.09 8.39
C VAL A 126 7.02 -3.81 9.65
N VAL A 127 5.99 -4.63 9.57
CA VAL A 127 5.45 -5.33 10.76
C VAL A 127 6.31 -6.51 11.19
N ARG A 128 6.78 -7.35 10.24
CA ARG A 128 7.45 -8.62 10.54
C ARG A 128 8.98 -8.55 10.57
N GLU A 129 9.59 -7.76 9.69
CA GLU A 129 11.04 -7.80 9.46
C GLU A 129 11.73 -6.57 10.08
N VAL A 130 11.21 -5.38 9.89
CA VAL A 130 11.67 -4.17 10.60
C VAL A 130 11.29 -4.26 12.08
N GLY A 131 10.04 -4.64 12.36
CA GLY A 131 9.46 -4.72 13.68
C GLY A 131 8.99 -3.38 14.23
N LEU A 132 7.89 -3.41 14.98
CA LEU A 132 7.26 -2.19 15.52
C LEU A 132 8.13 -1.44 16.53
N HIS A 133 9.06 -2.13 17.20
CA HIS A 133 10.02 -1.47 18.11
C HIS A 133 10.86 -0.46 17.33
N ARG A 134 11.47 -0.89 16.22
CA ARG A 134 12.28 -0.01 15.38
C ARG A 134 11.46 1.11 14.74
N VAL A 135 10.20 0.86 14.39
CA VAL A 135 9.29 1.93 13.94
C VAL A 135 9.18 3.00 15.04
N ARG A 136 8.89 2.60 16.29
CA ARG A 136 8.74 3.54 17.43
C ARG A 136 10.01 4.38 17.68
N GLU A 137 11.19 3.81 17.52
CA GLU A 137 12.47 4.52 17.67
C GLU A 137 12.62 5.67 16.65
N GLN A 138 11.98 5.55 15.48
CA GLN A 138 12.03 6.56 14.42
C GLN A 138 10.97 7.66 14.59
N ILE A 139 10.01 7.50 15.50
CA ILE A 139 8.95 8.50 15.72
C ILE A 139 9.53 9.75 16.36
N ARG A 140 9.27 10.88 15.73
CA ARG A 140 9.66 12.22 16.19
C ARG A 140 8.45 13.06 16.58
N VAL A 141 7.31 12.82 15.94
CA VAL A 141 6.05 13.52 16.17
C VAL A 141 4.95 12.46 16.30
N PRO A 142 4.62 12.03 17.53
CA PRO A 142 3.53 11.08 17.74
C PRO A 142 2.20 11.64 17.23
N LEU A 143 1.39 10.78 16.58
CA LEU A 143 0.09 11.16 15.98
C LEU A 143 -1.07 10.99 16.97
N SER A 144 -0.85 11.25 18.27
CA SER A 144 -1.82 10.99 19.34
C SER A 144 -3.05 11.91 19.31
N ASP A 145 -3.04 12.95 18.49
CA ASP A 145 -4.18 13.84 18.30
C ASP A 145 -5.19 13.31 17.28
N PHE A 146 -4.91 12.13 16.66
CA PHE A 146 -5.70 11.62 15.54
C PHE A 146 -6.30 10.26 15.81
N ARG A 147 -7.57 10.14 15.39
CA ARG A 147 -8.31 8.90 15.23
C ARG A 147 -8.22 8.44 13.77
N ILE A 148 -7.52 7.35 13.52
CA ILE A 148 -7.09 6.92 12.19
C ILE A 148 -7.81 5.64 11.80
N ALA A 149 -8.53 5.66 10.68
CA ALA A 149 -9.22 4.48 10.16
C ALA A 149 -8.30 3.67 9.24
N PRO A 150 -7.97 2.40 9.58
CA PRO A 150 -7.26 1.51 8.68
C PRO A 150 -8.16 1.08 7.52
N PHE A 151 -7.68 1.13 6.29
CA PHE A 151 -8.37 0.57 5.13
C PHE A 151 -7.47 -0.39 4.35
N TYR A 152 -7.66 -1.67 4.54
CA TYR A 152 -6.88 -2.71 3.86
C TYR A 152 -7.26 -2.89 2.40
N GLY A 153 -8.54 -2.71 2.09
CA GLY A 153 -9.10 -3.20 0.84
C GLY A 153 -9.18 -4.73 0.82
N CYS A 154 -9.08 -5.33 -0.36
CA CYS A 154 -9.27 -6.77 -0.52
C CYS A 154 -7.99 -7.54 -0.89
N TYR A 155 -7.24 -7.10 -1.89
CA TYR A 155 -6.13 -7.85 -2.50
C TYR A 155 -4.94 -8.11 -1.58
N ILE A 156 -4.72 -7.30 -0.55
CA ILE A 156 -3.63 -7.53 0.41
C ILE A 156 -3.98 -8.60 1.45
N LEU A 157 -5.25 -8.95 1.57
CA LEU A 157 -5.77 -9.93 2.53
C LEU A 157 -6.21 -11.24 1.87
N ARG A 158 -6.68 -11.19 0.60
CA ARG A 158 -7.34 -12.31 -0.07
C ARG A 158 -6.75 -12.59 -1.44
N PRO A 159 -6.66 -13.86 -1.84
CA PRO A 159 -6.99 -15.05 -1.05
C PRO A 159 -5.93 -15.32 0.03
N SER A 160 -6.37 -15.57 1.26
CA SER A 160 -5.46 -15.72 2.42
C SER A 160 -4.52 -16.91 2.31
N TRP A 161 -4.96 -18.00 1.66
CA TRP A 161 -4.12 -19.18 1.43
C TRP A 161 -2.93 -18.93 0.48
N ASP A 162 -2.96 -17.86 -0.33
CA ASP A 162 -1.83 -17.48 -1.18
C ASP A 162 -0.91 -16.48 -0.47
N LEU A 163 -1.45 -15.63 0.37
CA LEU A 163 -0.74 -14.51 0.97
C LEU A 163 -0.14 -14.82 2.36
N GLY A 164 -0.90 -15.49 3.23
CA GLY A 164 -0.40 -16.02 4.52
C GLY A 164 0.15 -14.98 5.51
N PHE A 165 -0.33 -13.73 5.45
CA PHE A 165 0.22 -12.65 6.26
C PHE A 165 -0.65 -12.27 7.47
N ASP A 166 -1.88 -11.86 7.24
CA ASP A 166 -2.80 -11.37 8.27
C ASP A 166 -4.12 -12.15 8.19
N ASP A 167 -4.94 -12.09 9.22
CA ASP A 167 -6.28 -12.68 9.20
C ASP A 167 -7.16 -11.88 8.22
N PRO A 168 -7.76 -12.51 7.18
CA PRO A 168 -8.55 -11.80 6.19
C PRO A 168 -9.85 -11.22 6.72
N GLU A 169 -10.36 -11.75 7.84
CA GLU A 169 -11.61 -11.29 8.47
C GLU A 169 -11.34 -10.31 9.62
N ASN A 170 -10.22 -10.49 10.32
CA ASN A 170 -9.84 -9.62 11.43
C ASN A 170 -8.35 -9.23 11.39
N PRO A 171 -7.90 -8.51 10.34
CA PRO A 171 -6.51 -8.09 10.24
C PRO A 171 -6.15 -7.09 11.34
N THR A 172 -4.87 -7.06 11.69
CA THR A 172 -4.35 -6.22 12.78
C THR A 172 -3.07 -5.45 12.42
N SER A 173 -2.54 -5.64 11.24
CA SER A 173 -1.23 -5.07 10.87
C SER A 173 -1.25 -3.55 10.73
N LEU A 174 -2.27 -2.94 10.12
CA LEU A 174 -2.41 -1.49 10.04
C LEU A 174 -2.70 -0.89 11.41
N GLU A 175 -3.57 -1.51 12.20
CA GLU A 175 -3.89 -1.08 13.58
C GLU A 175 -2.64 -1.07 14.47
N LYS A 176 -1.76 -2.07 14.30
CA LYS A 176 -0.47 -2.13 15.01
C LYS A 176 0.44 -0.97 14.62
N ILE A 177 0.49 -0.62 13.32
CA ILE A 177 1.28 0.53 12.86
C ILE A 177 0.67 1.85 13.36
N ILE A 178 -0.64 2.03 13.26
CA ILE A 178 -1.33 3.23 13.76
C ILE A 178 -0.99 3.47 15.24
N ARG A 179 -1.09 2.42 16.07
CA ARG A 179 -0.71 2.51 17.48
C ARG A 179 0.79 2.73 17.67
N ALA A 180 1.63 2.14 16.82
CA ALA A 180 3.08 2.32 16.91
C ALA A 180 3.50 3.76 16.62
N VAL A 181 2.78 4.49 15.75
CA VAL A 181 3.01 5.92 15.49
C VAL A 181 2.27 6.84 16.47
N GLY A 182 1.61 6.27 17.51
CA GLY A 182 0.94 7.00 18.57
C GLY A 182 -0.52 7.34 18.29
N GLY A 183 -1.07 7.00 17.11
CA GLY A 183 -2.47 7.28 16.76
C GLY A 183 -3.46 6.32 17.41
N GLU A 184 -4.72 6.73 17.51
CA GLU A 184 -5.85 5.88 17.89
C GLU A 184 -6.41 5.20 16.65
N SER A 185 -6.54 3.87 16.68
CA SER A 185 -7.10 3.12 15.56
C SER A 185 -8.61 3.01 15.67
N VAL A 186 -9.33 3.46 14.64
CA VAL A 186 -10.79 3.36 14.56
C VAL A 186 -11.20 1.97 14.08
N ALA A 187 -12.14 1.34 14.78
CA ALA A 187 -12.73 0.07 14.42
C ALA A 187 -14.04 0.28 13.65
N TYR A 188 -14.14 -0.25 12.43
CA TYR A 188 -15.34 -0.19 11.60
C TYR A 188 -15.38 -1.37 10.62
N ALA A 189 -16.56 -1.73 10.12
CA ALA A 189 -16.73 -2.91 9.28
C ALA A 189 -16.15 -2.77 7.87
N GLY A 190 -16.11 -1.55 7.32
CA GLY A 190 -15.64 -1.25 5.98
C GLY A 190 -14.16 -1.51 5.73
N ARG A 191 -13.33 -1.65 6.77
CA ARG A 191 -11.86 -1.70 6.66
C ARG A 191 -11.30 -2.81 5.78
N THR A 192 -12.05 -3.92 5.62
CA THR A 192 -11.66 -5.09 4.81
C THR A 192 -12.50 -5.28 3.56
N LYS A 193 -13.42 -4.35 3.27
CA LYS A 193 -14.28 -4.38 2.09
C LYS A 193 -13.55 -3.87 0.84
N CYS A 194 -14.14 -4.13 -0.33
CA CYS A 194 -13.61 -3.62 -1.59
C CYS A 194 -13.82 -2.10 -1.69
N CYS A 195 -12.83 -1.40 -2.23
CA CYS A 195 -12.91 0.04 -2.54
C CYS A 195 -13.72 0.36 -3.81
N GLY A 196 -14.11 -0.65 -4.58
CA GLY A 196 -14.81 -0.48 -5.85
C GLY A 196 -13.91 -0.26 -7.08
N PHE A 197 -12.63 0.03 -6.92
CA PHE A 197 -11.74 0.36 -8.03
C PHE A 197 -11.76 -0.65 -9.20
N PRO A 198 -11.76 -1.98 -8.97
CA PRO A 198 -11.74 -2.95 -10.07
C PRO A 198 -12.90 -2.85 -11.05
N ILE A 199 -14.05 -2.33 -10.61
CA ILE A 199 -15.26 -2.22 -11.44
C ILE A 199 -15.58 -0.77 -11.84
N ILE A 200 -14.68 0.19 -11.56
CA ILE A 200 -14.95 1.62 -11.73
C ILE A 200 -15.26 1.99 -13.18
N LEU A 201 -14.61 1.35 -14.14
CA LEU A 201 -14.80 1.64 -15.57
C LEU A 201 -16.11 1.08 -16.13
N GLU A 202 -16.65 -0.01 -15.54
CA GLU A 202 -17.84 -0.70 -16.05
C GLU A 202 -19.10 -0.33 -15.26
N LYS A 203 -18.95 -0.15 -13.95
CA LYS A 203 -20.05 0.06 -13.01
C LYS A 203 -19.72 1.19 -12.02
N GLU A 204 -19.40 2.35 -12.57
CA GLU A 204 -18.91 3.50 -11.78
C GLU A 204 -19.83 3.84 -10.60
N ALA A 205 -21.15 3.92 -10.81
CA ALA A 205 -22.09 4.25 -9.75
C ALA A 205 -22.03 3.27 -8.57
N ILE A 206 -21.84 1.97 -8.86
CA ILE A 206 -21.70 0.93 -7.82
C ILE A 206 -20.34 1.10 -7.12
N ALA A 207 -19.25 1.26 -7.88
CA ALA A 207 -17.92 1.43 -7.32
C ALA A 207 -17.83 2.65 -6.39
N VAL A 208 -18.40 3.78 -6.82
CA VAL A 208 -18.44 5.02 -6.06
C VAL A 208 -19.29 4.86 -4.79
N ALA A 209 -20.44 4.17 -4.86
CA ALA A 209 -21.26 3.88 -3.69
C ALA A 209 -20.54 2.98 -2.67
N MET A 210 -19.77 1.98 -3.15
CA MET A 210 -18.93 1.12 -2.29
C MET A 210 -17.86 1.93 -1.55
N ALA A 211 -17.14 2.80 -2.27
CA ALA A 211 -16.16 3.70 -1.67
C ALA A 211 -16.82 4.62 -0.63
N GLY A 212 -17.95 5.22 -0.98
CA GLY A 212 -18.73 6.11 -0.11
C GLY A 212 -19.17 5.44 1.17
N GLN A 213 -19.68 4.21 1.10
CA GLN A 213 -20.12 3.47 2.28
C GLN A 213 -18.97 3.18 3.25
N ASN A 214 -17.78 2.78 2.72
CA ASN A 214 -16.61 2.53 3.55
C ASN A 214 -16.13 3.81 4.27
N MET A 215 -16.11 4.95 3.57
CA MET A 215 -15.71 6.23 4.16
C MET A 215 -16.75 6.75 5.15
N LYS A 216 -18.05 6.59 4.86
CA LYS A 216 -19.13 6.97 5.75
C LYS A 216 -19.04 6.23 7.08
N GLU A 217 -18.88 4.89 7.05
CA GLU A 217 -18.70 4.07 8.25
C GLU A 217 -17.50 4.55 9.07
N ALA A 218 -16.34 4.80 8.45
CA ALA A 218 -15.16 5.30 9.15
C ALA A 218 -15.40 6.67 9.79
N LYS A 219 -16.09 7.58 9.09
CA LYS A 219 -16.42 8.91 9.57
C LYS A 219 -17.42 8.88 10.72
N GLU A 220 -18.46 8.05 10.65
CA GLU A 220 -19.45 7.86 11.72
C GLU A 220 -18.78 7.34 13.01
N GLU A 221 -17.74 6.52 12.89
CA GLU A 221 -16.93 6.07 14.03
C GLU A 221 -15.90 7.13 14.48
N GLY A 222 -15.92 8.32 13.91
CA GLY A 222 -15.12 9.48 14.31
C GLY A 222 -13.70 9.46 13.82
N ALA A 223 -13.43 8.90 12.65
CA ALA A 223 -12.09 8.99 12.03
C ALA A 223 -11.80 10.41 11.55
N ASP A 224 -10.60 10.91 11.84
CA ASP A 224 -10.06 12.16 11.31
C ASP A 224 -9.54 12.00 9.87
N PHE A 225 -8.99 10.81 9.57
CA PHE A 225 -8.54 10.41 8.24
C PHE A 225 -8.39 8.89 8.13
N MET A 226 -8.23 8.40 6.90
CA MET A 226 -7.97 6.98 6.64
C MET A 226 -6.53 6.75 6.18
N VAL A 227 -6.03 5.53 6.39
CA VAL A 227 -4.75 5.08 5.84
C VAL A 227 -4.92 3.78 5.06
N THR A 228 -4.31 3.72 3.87
CA THR A 228 -4.36 2.52 3.02
C THR A 228 -2.97 2.11 2.50
N PRO A 229 -2.70 0.79 2.33
CA PRO A 229 -1.48 0.27 1.74
C PRO A 229 -1.60 0.05 0.22
N CYS A 230 -2.64 0.56 -0.43
CA CYS A 230 -2.91 0.32 -1.84
C CYS A 230 -3.23 1.62 -2.60
N PRO A 231 -2.48 1.97 -3.67
CA PRO A 231 -2.76 3.16 -4.46
C PRO A 231 -4.11 3.12 -5.17
N LEU A 232 -4.60 1.95 -5.60
CA LEU A 232 -5.91 1.85 -6.23
C LEU A 232 -7.04 2.13 -5.22
N CYS A 233 -6.89 1.68 -3.98
CA CYS A 233 -7.81 2.05 -2.91
C CYS A 233 -7.73 3.55 -2.60
N HIS A 234 -6.52 4.11 -2.54
CA HIS A 234 -6.34 5.55 -2.36
C HIS A 234 -7.07 6.34 -3.46
N MET A 235 -6.81 6.02 -4.72
CA MET A 235 -7.47 6.67 -5.86
C MET A 235 -9.00 6.59 -5.77
N SER A 236 -9.55 5.42 -5.43
CA SER A 236 -10.99 5.25 -5.30
C SER A 236 -11.60 6.07 -4.17
N LEU A 237 -10.89 6.20 -3.04
CA LEU A 237 -11.37 6.89 -1.86
C LEU A 237 -11.10 8.40 -1.89
N ASP A 238 -10.04 8.87 -2.56
CA ASP A 238 -9.68 10.28 -2.63
C ASP A 238 -10.33 10.98 -3.84
N ILE A 239 -10.16 10.41 -5.06
CA ILE A 239 -10.59 11.07 -6.30
C ILE A 239 -12.11 11.18 -6.41
N TYR A 240 -12.83 10.15 -6.00
CA TYR A 240 -14.28 10.08 -6.19
C TYR A 240 -15.09 10.55 -4.98
N GLN A 241 -14.48 11.22 -4.01
CA GLN A 241 -15.11 11.48 -2.70
C GLN A 241 -16.37 12.35 -2.79
N ASP A 242 -16.40 13.36 -3.66
CA ASP A 242 -17.61 14.19 -3.86
C ASP A 242 -18.78 13.36 -4.38
N ARG A 243 -18.53 12.52 -5.40
CA ARG A 243 -19.54 11.63 -5.99
C ARG A 243 -19.96 10.53 -5.01
N ALA A 244 -18.99 10.02 -4.25
CA ALA A 244 -19.24 9.06 -3.19
C ALA A 244 -20.12 9.64 -2.08
N GLY A 245 -19.86 10.88 -1.68
CA GLY A 245 -20.69 11.61 -0.72
C GLY A 245 -22.14 11.79 -1.18
N GLN A 246 -22.33 12.12 -2.46
CA GLN A 246 -23.65 12.19 -3.07
C GLN A 246 -24.36 10.83 -3.06
N ALA A 247 -23.67 9.75 -3.45
CA ALA A 247 -24.23 8.39 -3.47
C ALA A 247 -24.69 7.91 -2.10
N VAL A 248 -23.96 8.23 -1.03
CA VAL A 248 -24.32 7.86 0.36
C VAL A 248 -25.06 8.96 1.12
N ARG A 249 -25.40 10.09 0.45
CA ARG A 249 -26.11 11.24 1.02
C ARG A 249 -25.43 11.80 2.28
N THR A 250 -24.12 11.86 2.27
CA THR A 250 -23.31 12.34 3.41
C THR A 250 -22.06 13.04 2.89
N PRO A 251 -21.81 14.32 3.25
CA PRO A 251 -20.54 14.96 2.93
C PRO A 251 -19.39 14.22 3.58
N LEU A 252 -18.43 13.75 2.83
CA LEU A 252 -17.34 12.91 3.35
C LEU A 252 -16.18 13.78 3.85
N ASN A 253 -15.49 14.50 2.99
CA ASN A 253 -14.32 15.34 3.34
C ASN A 253 -13.34 14.63 4.30
N LEU A 254 -13.07 13.36 4.05
CA LEU A 254 -12.24 12.50 4.86
C LEU A 254 -10.90 12.28 4.16
N PRO A 255 -9.78 12.86 4.64
CA PRO A 255 -8.48 12.67 4.01
C PRO A 255 -8.06 11.20 3.97
N ILE A 256 -7.38 10.81 2.89
CA ILE A 256 -6.89 9.43 2.71
C ILE A 256 -5.37 9.48 2.56
N LEU A 257 -4.62 8.87 3.46
CA LEU A 257 -3.17 8.80 3.38
C LEU A 257 -2.68 7.43 2.88
N HIS A 258 -1.58 7.45 2.15
CA HIS A 258 -0.80 6.23 1.94
C HIS A 258 -0.06 5.81 3.22
N LEU A 259 0.14 4.51 3.42
CA LEU A 259 0.90 3.98 4.56
C LEU A 259 2.28 4.66 4.76
N PRO A 260 3.12 4.87 3.72
CA PRO A 260 4.39 5.55 3.93
C PRO A 260 4.25 7.03 4.29
N GLN A 261 3.16 7.71 3.91
CA GLN A 261 2.89 9.08 4.33
C GLN A 261 2.55 9.15 5.83
N LEU A 262 1.75 8.22 6.34
CA LEU A 262 1.48 8.10 7.78
C LEU A 262 2.78 7.93 8.58
N LEU A 263 3.62 6.98 8.17
CA LEU A 263 4.92 6.73 8.80
C LEU A 263 5.82 7.96 8.71
N GLY A 264 5.89 8.59 7.54
CA GLY A 264 6.72 9.77 7.30
C GLY A 264 6.32 10.97 8.15
N LEU A 265 5.02 11.25 8.29
CA LEU A 265 4.51 12.29 9.18
C LEU A 265 4.96 12.06 10.62
N ALA A 266 4.76 10.84 11.12
CA ALA A 266 5.18 10.47 12.47
C ALA A 266 6.70 10.51 12.67
N MET A 267 7.48 10.27 11.62
CA MET A 267 8.96 10.43 11.61
C MET A 267 9.40 11.90 11.50
N GLY A 268 8.47 12.85 11.41
CA GLY A 268 8.75 14.28 11.26
C GLY A 268 9.32 14.67 9.90
N ILE A 269 9.06 13.89 8.86
CA ILE A 269 9.43 14.22 7.48
C ILE A 269 8.53 15.34 6.96
N PRO A 270 9.08 16.37 6.31
CA PRO A 270 8.29 17.49 5.78
C PRO A 270 7.19 17.03 4.80
N ALA A 271 6.02 17.67 4.85
CA ALA A 271 4.87 17.36 4.01
C ALA A 271 5.20 17.36 2.52
N LYS A 272 6.09 18.26 2.07
CA LYS A 272 6.57 18.35 0.69
C LYS A 272 7.33 17.09 0.25
N GLU A 273 8.16 16.52 1.11
CA GLU A 273 8.93 15.30 0.82
C GLU A 273 8.03 14.07 0.79
N LEU A 274 6.87 14.12 1.44
CA LEU A 274 5.85 13.07 1.44
C LEU A 274 4.83 13.22 0.30
N GLY A 275 4.92 14.29 -0.51
CA GLY A 275 4.02 14.53 -1.63
C GLY A 275 2.57 14.84 -1.22
N LEU A 276 2.34 15.33 0.00
CA LEU A 276 1.00 15.51 0.59
C LEU A 276 0.14 16.55 -0.16
N SER A 277 0.72 17.46 -0.91
CA SER A 277 -0.01 18.44 -1.72
C SER A 277 -0.69 17.85 -2.97
N ARG A 278 -0.54 16.55 -3.23
CA ARG A 278 -1.14 15.88 -4.41
C ARG A 278 -2.51 15.26 -4.12
N HIS A 279 -2.91 15.21 -2.85
CA HIS A 279 -4.24 14.73 -2.48
C HIS A 279 -5.33 15.67 -2.99
N LEU A 280 -6.44 15.13 -3.50
CA LEU A 280 -7.59 15.94 -3.92
C LEU A 280 -8.42 16.38 -2.73
N VAL A 281 -8.57 15.53 -1.74
CA VAL A 281 -9.15 15.93 -0.45
C VAL A 281 -8.04 16.50 0.42
N SER A 282 -8.20 17.77 0.85
CA SER A 282 -7.15 18.49 1.60
C SER A 282 -6.71 17.75 2.85
N VAL A 283 -5.40 17.61 2.98
CA VAL A 283 -4.72 17.08 4.18
C VAL A 283 -4.13 18.19 5.07
N ASP A 284 -4.43 19.45 4.78
CA ASP A 284 -3.84 20.62 5.46
C ASP A 284 -4.08 20.64 6.97
N SER A 285 -5.24 20.17 7.42
CA SER A 285 -5.54 20.07 8.86
C SER A 285 -4.58 19.11 9.56
N ILE A 286 -4.28 17.98 8.94
CA ILE A 286 -3.33 16.99 9.46
C ILE A 286 -1.93 17.60 9.50
N VAL A 287 -1.49 18.18 8.39
CA VAL A 287 -0.17 18.78 8.27
C VAL A 287 0.04 19.88 9.33
N ARG A 288 -0.91 20.82 9.46
CA ARG A 288 -0.83 21.89 10.48
C ARG A 288 -0.75 21.36 11.90
N THR A 289 -1.50 20.32 12.23
CA THR A 289 -1.47 19.72 13.59
C THR A 289 -0.11 19.07 13.86
N VAL A 290 0.41 18.30 12.90
CA VAL A 290 1.74 17.66 13.01
C VAL A 290 2.86 18.69 13.13
N GLU A 291 2.82 19.77 12.33
CA GLU A 291 3.83 20.84 12.37
C GLU A 291 3.81 21.60 13.70
N LYS A 292 2.64 21.97 14.21
CA LYS A 292 2.50 22.61 15.54
C LYS A 292 3.10 21.72 16.63
N ARG A 293 2.84 20.43 16.59
CA ARG A 293 3.38 19.50 17.58
C ARG A 293 4.89 19.38 17.47
N ARG A 294 5.43 19.23 16.26
CA ARG A 294 6.87 19.22 16.02
C ARG A 294 7.57 20.45 16.61
N ASP A 295 7.00 21.64 16.37
CA ASP A 295 7.58 22.89 16.86
C ASP A 295 7.51 22.99 18.39
N SER A 296 6.45 22.46 19.03
CA SER A 296 6.35 22.41 20.48
C SER A 296 7.39 21.47 21.11
N GLU A 297 7.62 20.30 20.52
CA GLU A 297 8.61 19.35 21.01
C GLU A 297 10.06 19.86 20.86
N LEU A 298 10.35 20.61 19.80
CA LEU A 298 11.65 21.26 19.61
C LEU A 298 11.90 22.33 20.68
N ARG A 299 10.88 23.10 21.06
CA ARG A 299 11.00 24.11 22.15
C ARG A 299 11.26 23.47 23.50
N THR A 300 10.59 22.35 23.80
CA THR A 300 10.76 21.64 25.08
C THR A 300 12.13 20.98 25.23
N LYS A 301 12.78 20.58 24.14
CA LYS A 301 14.13 19.98 24.17
C LYS A 301 15.27 21.00 24.24
N ASN A 302 14.97 22.27 24.01
CA ASN A 302 15.94 23.38 24.07
C ASN A 302 15.86 24.19 25.41
N LEU A 303 15.04 23.75 26.33
CA LEU A 303 14.92 24.21 27.72
C LEU A 303 15.54 23.19 28.67
#